data_c0aad33d7f9977e70620dc971339803f
#
_entry.id   c0aad33d7f9977e70620dc971339803f
#
_cell.length_a   1.000
_cell.length_b   1.000
_cell.length_c   1.000
_cell.angle_alpha   90.00
_cell.angle_beta   90.00
_cell.angle_gamma   90.00
#
_symmetry.space_group_name_H-M   'P 1'
#
loop_
_entity.id
_entity.type
_entity.pdbx_description
1 polymer ?
#
loop_
_entity_poly.entity_id
_entity_poly.type
_entity_poly.pdbx_seq_one_letter_code
_entity_poly.pdbx_strand_id
1 'polypeptide(L)'
;MRQLCALAVIAAFVIPGTCQSPATTADLAFMTGCWKFEGNGRTVEEHWLAPSGGTLLGVSRTVASGKTVEYEFLQIRDLADGLTYTAKPSGQPEASFKLASKTTDEVVFENLSHDFPQRIRYRRGTDKLDARIEGTLDGKARGIDYPYVRVSCTP
;
A
#
# COMPACT_ATOMS: atom_id res chain seq x y z
N MET A 1 -18.57 59.29 -39.84
CA MET A 1 -17.61 58.38 -39.24
C MET A 1 -18.38 57.37 -38.39
N ARG A 2 -18.49 56.11 -38.86
CA ARG A 2 -19.15 55.01 -38.15
C ARG A 2 -18.07 54.18 -37.49
N GLN A 3 -18.05 54.12 -36.15
CA GLN A 3 -17.19 53.20 -35.40
C GLN A 3 -17.87 51.85 -35.35
N LEU A 4 -17.18 50.82 -35.87
CA LEU A 4 -17.50 49.41 -35.70
C LEU A 4 -16.89 48.92 -34.37
N CYS A 5 -17.74 48.58 -33.39
CA CYS A 5 -17.31 47.83 -32.20
C CYS A 5 -17.25 46.35 -32.56
N ALA A 6 -16.07 45.79 -32.56
CA ALA A 6 -15.84 44.35 -32.65
C ALA A 6 -16.09 43.70 -31.28
N LEU A 7 -17.14 42.85 -31.17
CA LEU A 7 -17.33 41.98 -29.99
C LEU A 7 -16.40 40.77 -30.13
N ALA A 8 -15.42 40.67 -29.21
CA ALA A 8 -14.64 39.47 -29.07
C ALA A 8 -15.40 38.43 -28.24
N VAL A 9 -15.80 37.33 -28.85
CA VAL A 9 -16.41 36.17 -28.18
C VAL A 9 -15.27 35.32 -27.60
N ILE A 10 -15.14 35.32 -26.27
CA ILE A 10 -14.19 34.44 -25.55
C ILE A 10 -14.91 33.10 -25.37
N ALA A 11 -14.53 32.09 -26.14
CA ALA A 11 -14.97 30.71 -25.92
C ALA A 11 -14.24 30.14 -24.69
N ALA A 12 -14.95 29.93 -23.58
CA ALA A 12 -14.46 29.22 -22.42
C ALA A 12 -14.38 27.72 -22.75
N PHE A 13 -13.17 27.18 -22.87
CA PHE A 13 -12.94 25.74 -22.92
C PHE A 13 -13.17 25.13 -21.55
N VAL A 14 -14.28 24.44 -21.37
CA VAL A 14 -14.53 23.58 -20.20
C VAL A 14 -13.76 22.28 -20.43
N ILE A 15 -12.65 22.09 -19.72
CA ILE A 15 -11.93 20.81 -19.70
C ILE A 15 -12.76 19.85 -18.83
N PRO A 16 -13.27 18.72 -19.37
CA PRO A 16 -13.97 17.75 -18.53
C PRO A 16 -12.97 17.17 -17.52
N GLY A 17 -13.16 17.46 -16.25
CA GLY A 17 -12.43 16.80 -15.16
C GLY A 17 -12.72 15.30 -15.21
N THR A 18 -11.68 14.47 -15.41
CA THR A 18 -11.80 13.02 -15.29
C THR A 18 -12.13 12.68 -13.84
N CYS A 19 -13.38 12.32 -13.57
CA CYS A 19 -13.79 11.77 -12.29
C CYS A 19 -13.14 10.39 -12.17
N GLN A 20 -11.98 10.33 -11.50
CA GLN A 20 -11.29 9.06 -11.24
C GLN A 20 -12.09 8.30 -10.17
N SER A 21 -12.51 7.08 -10.49
CA SER A 21 -13.19 6.23 -9.52
C SER A 21 -12.34 6.04 -8.27
N PRO A 22 -12.95 5.97 -7.08
CA PRO A 22 -12.21 5.67 -5.85
C PRO A 22 -11.39 4.38 -5.99
N ALA A 23 -10.20 4.36 -5.38
CA ALA A 23 -9.37 3.18 -5.35
C ALA A 23 -10.06 2.07 -4.53
N THR A 24 -9.97 0.83 -4.99
CA THR A 24 -10.56 -0.35 -4.36
C THR A 24 -9.52 -1.44 -4.12
N THR A 25 -9.84 -2.45 -3.32
CA THR A 25 -8.98 -3.62 -3.10
C THR A 25 -8.67 -4.36 -4.40
N ALA A 26 -9.57 -4.33 -5.40
CA ALA A 26 -9.34 -4.94 -6.72
C ALA A 26 -8.12 -4.32 -7.45
N ASP A 27 -7.85 -3.05 -7.25
CA ASP A 27 -6.67 -2.37 -7.81
C ASP A 27 -5.35 -2.91 -7.23
N LEU A 28 -5.39 -3.56 -6.08
CA LEU A 28 -4.26 -4.11 -5.36
C LEU A 28 -4.05 -5.62 -5.61
N ALA A 29 -4.74 -6.19 -6.61
CA ALA A 29 -4.62 -7.60 -6.97
C ALA A 29 -3.17 -8.04 -7.27
N PHE A 30 -2.27 -7.10 -7.60
CA PHE A 30 -0.85 -7.37 -7.82
C PHE A 30 -0.13 -7.89 -6.56
N MET A 31 -0.66 -7.63 -5.37
CA MET A 31 -0.13 -8.14 -4.10
C MET A 31 -0.43 -9.62 -3.89
N THR A 32 -1.43 -10.18 -4.60
CA THR A 32 -1.87 -11.58 -4.44
C THR A 32 -0.73 -12.57 -4.67
N GLY A 33 -0.60 -13.55 -3.78
CA GLY A 33 0.39 -14.62 -3.89
C GLY A 33 1.27 -14.76 -2.67
N CYS A 34 2.35 -15.51 -2.82
CA CYS A 34 3.28 -15.82 -1.75
C CYS A 34 4.64 -15.19 -2.07
N TRP A 35 5.15 -14.49 -1.10
CA TRP A 35 6.30 -13.61 -1.21
C TRP A 35 7.31 -13.95 -0.12
N LYS A 36 8.60 -13.88 -0.46
CA LYS A 36 9.69 -14.21 0.48
C LYS A 36 10.84 -13.23 0.32
N PHE A 37 11.40 -12.82 1.44
CA PHE A 37 12.64 -12.06 1.53
C PHE A 37 13.59 -12.75 2.52
N GLU A 38 14.86 -12.87 2.16
CA GLU A 38 15.92 -13.38 3.03
C GLU A 38 17.01 -12.33 3.19
N GLY A 39 17.31 -11.96 4.42
CA GLY A 39 18.33 -10.97 4.72
C GLY A 39 18.56 -10.82 6.22
N ASN A 40 19.77 -10.40 6.58
CA ASN A 40 20.15 -10.13 7.97
C ASN A 40 19.91 -11.29 8.94
N GLY A 41 20.07 -12.55 8.47
CA GLY A 41 19.82 -13.75 9.28
C GLY A 41 18.34 -14.05 9.55
N ARG A 42 17.44 -13.42 8.79
CA ARG A 42 15.99 -13.60 8.88
C ARG A 42 15.39 -14.01 7.53
N THR A 43 14.33 -14.78 7.61
CA THR A 43 13.40 -15.02 6.49
C THR A 43 12.10 -14.34 6.83
N VAL A 44 11.61 -13.47 5.95
CA VAL A 44 10.30 -12.82 6.07
C VAL A 44 9.42 -13.29 4.91
N GLU A 45 8.21 -13.71 5.23
CA GLU A 45 7.23 -14.20 4.27
C GLU A 45 5.94 -13.39 4.39
N GLU A 46 5.31 -13.09 3.25
CA GLU A 46 3.93 -12.58 3.19
C GLU A 46 3.10 -13.41 2.22
N HIS A 47 1.91 -13.79 2.65
CA HIS A 47 0.93 -14.52 1.83
C HIS A 47 -0.34 -13.69 1.74
N TRP A 48 -0.74 -13.34 0.53
CA TRP A 48 -1.93 -12.54 0.25
C TRP A 48 -2.95 -13.33 -0.57
N LEU A 49 -4.19 -13.42 -0.07
CA LEU A 49 -5.32 -13.94 -0.82
C LEU A 49 -5.70 -12.97 -1.95
N ALA A 50 -6.38 -13.47 -2.99
CA ALA A 50 -6.95 -12.59 -4.01
C ALA A 50 -8.03 -11.67 -3.40
N PRO A 51 -8.18 -10.41 -3.89
CA PRO A 51 -9.23 -9.53 -3.44
C PRO A 51 -10.62 -10.16 -3.63
N SER A 52 -11.45 -10.11 -2.60
CA SER A 52 -12.83 -10.59 -2.64
C SER A 52 -13.68 -9.88 -1.60
N GLY A 53 -14.94 -9.53 -1.94
CA GLY A 53 -15.89 -8.92 -1.01
C GLY A 53 -15.40 -7.61 -0.41
N GLY A 54 -14.62 -6.79 -1.14
CA GLY A 54 -14.08 -5.54 -0.66
C GLY A 54 -12.93 -5.72 0.37
N THR A 55 -12.28 -6.89 0.37
CA THR A 55 -11.15 -7.19 1.25
C THR A 55 -9.99 -7.84 0.50
N LEU A 56 -8.77 -7.53 0.94
CA LEU A 56 -7.53 -8.22 0.60
C LEU A 56 -6.91 -8.66 1.92
N LEU A 57 -6.82 -9.97 2.16
CA LEU A 57 -6.34 -10.54 3.41
C LEU A 57 -4.96 -11.15 3.24
N GLY A 58 -4.09 -10.93 4.22
CA GLY A 58 -2.73 -11.45 4.23
C GLY A 58 -2.26 -11.89 5.61
N VAL A 59 -1.17 -12.64 5.61
CA VAL A 59 -0.40 -12.99 6.80
C VAL A 59 1.07 -12.75 6.53
N SER A 60 1.79 -12.31 7.55
CA SER A 60 3.24 -12.17 7.54
C SER A 60 3.86 -13.08 8.61
N ARG A 61 5.08 -13.58 8.36
CA ARG A 61 5.86 -14.34 9.33
C ARG A 61 7.35 -14.02 9.18
N THR A 62 8.00 -13.76 10.30
CA THR A 62 9.46 -13.63 10.39
C THR A 62 10.06 -14.82 11.13
N VAL A 63 10.99 -15.49 10.48
CA VAL A 63 11.78 -16.61 11.07
C VAL A 63 13.22 -16.15 11.27
N ALA A 64 13.77 -16.38 12.45
CA ALA A 64 15.17 -16.18 12.76
C ALA A 64 15.70 -17.39 13.55
N SER A 65 16.91 -17.87 13.21
CA SER A 65 17.52 -19.05 13.85
C SER A 65 16.57 -20.26 13.93
N GLY A 66 15.80 -20.49 12.84
CA GLY A 66 14.86 -21.62 12.73
C GLY A 66 13.58 -21.51 13.56
N LYS A 67 13.32 -20.36 14.18
CA LYS A 67 12.11 -20.12 15.00
C LYS A 67 11.33 -18.93 14.49
N THR A 68 10.01 -19.03 14.51
CA THR A 68 9.14 -17.85 14.30
C THR A 68 9.33 -16.87 15.44
N VAL A 69 9.76 -15.67 15.12
CA VAL A 69 9.99 -14.58 16.08
C VAL A 69 8.91 -13.51 16.02
N GLU A 70 8.19 -13.41 14.91
CA GLU A 70 7.14 -12.44 14.66
C GLU A 70 6.15 -12.97 13.63
N TYR A 71 4.87 -12.63 13.75
CA TYR A 71 3.85 -12.87 12.74
C TYR A 71 2.76 -11.81 12.84
N GLU A 72 2.06 -11.58 11.71
CA GLU A 72 1.00 -10.58 11.63
C GLU A 72 -0.17 -11.09 10.81
N PHE A 73 -1.38 -10.65 11.19
CA PHE A 73 -2.55 -10.69 10.32
C PHE A 73 -2.71 -9.32 9.66
N LEU A 74 -2.88 -9.32 8.35
CA LEU A 74 -2.90 -8.13 7.50
C LEU A 74 -4.25 -8.04 6.78
N GLN A 75 -4.83 -6.86 6.71
CA GLN A 75 -6.06 -6.60 5.98
C GLN A 75 -5.96 -5.29 5.21
N ILE A 76 -6.47 -5.27 3.98
CA ILE A 76 -6.82 -4.03 3.29
C ILE A 76 -8.31 -4.12 2.96
N ARG A 77 -9.08 -3.08 3.31
CA ARG A 77 -10.53 -3.07 3.15
C ARG A 77 -11.02 -1.83 2.44
N ASP A 78 -12.05 -2.02 1.61
CA ASP A 78 -12.85 -0.95 1.04
C ASP A 78 -13.82 -0.44 2.13
N LEU A 79 -13.50 0.69 2.75
CA LEU A 79 -14.37 1.34 3.74
C LEU A 79 -15.03 2.57 3.12
N ALA A 80 -16.08 3.09 3.76
CA ALA A 80 -16.82 4.26 3.28
C ALA A 80 -15.93 5.51 3.12
N ASP A 81 -14.85 5.60 3.89
CA ASP A 81 -13.86 6.68 3.87
C ASP A 81 -12.57 6.33 3.10
N GLY A 82 -12.60 5.25 2.31
CA GLY A 82 -11.52 4.80 1.43
C GLY A 82 -10.79 3.56 1.88
N LEU A 83 -9.81 3.13 1.08
CA LEU A 83 -8.97 1.97 1.39
C LEU A 83 -8.23 2.16 2.72
N THR A 84 -8.30 1.14 3.56
CA THR A 84 -7.64 1.12 4.86
C THR A 84 -6.85 -0.16 5.02
N TYR A 85 -5.55 -0.03 5.26
CA TYR A 85 -4.66 -1.11 5.67
C TYR A 85 -4.69 -1.25 7.17
N THR A 86 -4.83 -2.47 7.68
CA THR A 86 -4.79 -2.77 9.12
C THR A 86 -3.81 -3.92 9.34
N ALA A 87 -2.85 -3.72 10.23
CA ALA A 87 -1.92 -4.74 10.70
C ALA A 87 -2.24 -5.11 12.15
N LYS A 88 -2.20 -6.41 12.44
CA LYS A 88 -2.28 -6.95 13.79
C LYS A 88 -1.05 -7.83 14.08
N PRO A 89 0.06 -7.21 14.52
CA PRO A 89 1.27 -7.92 14.85
C PRO A 89 1.10 -8.78 16.12
N SER A 90 1.89 -9.86 16.20
CA SER A 90 2.02 -10.62 17.44
C SER A 90 2.65 -9.75 18.54
N GLY A 91 2.02 -9.72 19.70
CA GLY A 91 2.55 -9.00 20.86
C GLY A 91 2.40 -7.46 20.83
N GLN A 92 1.70 -6.90 19.82
CA GLN A 92 1.46 -5.48 19.71
C GLN A 92 -0.04 -5.19 19.45
N PRO A 93 -0.52 -3.97 19.75
CA PRO A 93 -1.86 -3.54 19.36
C PRO A 93 -2.05 -3.52 17.85
N GLU A 94 -3.29 -3.66 17.40
CA GLU A 94 -3.69 -3.44 16.02
C GLU A 94 -3.52 -1.97 15.65
N ALA A 95 -3.03 -1.71 14.44
CA ALA A 95 -2.90 -0.37 13.88
C ALA A 95 -3.48 -0.28 12.47
N SER A 96 -4.13 0.84 12.17
CA SER A 96 -4.74 1.11 10.87
C SER A 96 -4.11 2.32 10.20
N PHE A 97 -4.00 2.26 8.86
CA PHE A 97 -3.39 3.27 8.00
C PHE A 97 -4.32 3.54 6.82
N LYS A 98 -4.54 4.81 6.51
CA LYS A 98 -5.39 5.22 5.38
C LYS A 98 -4.60 5.30 4.09
N LEU A 99 -5.29 5.08 2.97
CA LEU A 99 -4.68 5.31 1.66
C LEU A 99 -4.20 6.76 1.54
N ALA A 100 -2.91 6.94 1.35
CA ALA A 100 -2.28 8.25 1.10
C ALA A 100 -2.09 8.49 -0.41
N SER A 101 -1.66 7.48 -1.16
CA SER A 101 -1.51 7.56 -2.61
C SER A 101 -1.57 6.19 -3.27
N LYS A 102 -1.99 6.17 -4.55
CA LYS A 102 -2.00 4.98 -5.40
C LYS A 102 -1.66 5.35 -6.83
N THR A 103 -0.82 4.54 -7.45
CA THR A 103 -0.56 4.53 -8.89
C THR A 103 -0.95 3.16 -9.47
N THR A 104 -0.60 2.88 -10.72
CA THR A 104 -0.77 1.54 -11.32
C THR A 104 0.09 0.48 -10.61
N ASP A 105 1.27 0.87 -10.12
CA ASP A 105 2.28 -0.07 -9.62
C ASP A 105 2.63 0.13 -8.14
N GLU A 106 2.07 1.12 -7.47
CA GLU A 106 2.41 1.45 -6.09
C GLU A 106 1.17 1.85 -5.29
N VAL A 107 1.15 1.44 -4.03
CA VAL A 107 0.19 1.90 -3.03
C VAL A 107 0.95 2.32 -1.77
N VAL A 108 0.52 3.43 -1.18
CA VAL A 108 1.05 3.96 0.09
C VAL A 108 -0.10 4.16 1.06
N PHE A 109 0.04 3.58 2.25
CA PHE A 109 -0.85 3.80 3.39
C PHE A 109 -0.13 4.60 4.46
N GLU A 110 -0.87 5.48 5.17
CA GLU A 110 -0.28 6.40 6.14
C GLU A 110 -1.10 6.49 7.43
N ASN A 111 -0.38 6.58 8.56
CA ASN A 111 -0.90 6.98 9.86
C ASN A 111 0.19 7.79 10.58
N LEU A 112 0.15 9.11 10.44
CA LEU A 112 1.16 10.02 11.02
C LEU A 112 1.12 10.07 12.56
N SER A 113 0.04 9.56 13.18
CA SER A 113 -0.10 9.48 14.65
C SER A 113 0.49 8.18 15.23
N HIS A 114 0.86 7.21 14.37
CA HIS A 114 1.48 5.97 14.80
C HIS A 114 2.96 6.20 15.17
N ASP A 115 3.50 5.41 16.11
CA ASP A 115 4.89 5.52 16.53
C ASP A 115 5.85 5.24 15.36
N PHE A 116 6.02 3.99 15.02
CA PHE A 116 6.75 3.53 13.84
C PHE A 116 6.18 2.17 13.43
N PRO A 117 5.90 1.99 12.13
CA PRO A 117 6.01 2.95 11.02
C PRO A 117 4.84 3.94 10.96
N GLN A 118 5.04 5.10 10.30
CA GLN A 118 3.96 6.00 9.90
C GLN A 118 3.47 5.75 8.48
N ARG A 119 4.27 5.09 7.62
CA ARG A 119 3.92 4.73 6.23
C ARG A 119 4.26 3.29 5.93
N ILE A 120 3.39 2.69 5.12
CA ILE A 120 3.53 1.34 4.57
C ILE A 120 3.35 1.47 3.07
N ARG A 121 4.33 1.02 2.30
CA ARG A 121 4.33 1.08 0.85
C ARG A 121 4.51 -0.31 0.25
N TYR A 122 3.73 -0.60 -0.78
CA TYR A 122 3.93 -1.76 -1.65
C TYR A 122 4.08 -1.30 -3.08
N ARG A 123 5.11 -1.78 -3.77
CA ARG A 123 5.36 -1.51 -5.18
C ARG A 123 5.55 -2.81 -5.95
N ARG A 124 4.80 -2.94 -7.06
CA ARG A 124 4.89 -4.05 -7.98
C ARG A 124 6.16 -3.96 -8.83
N GLY A 125 6.92 -5.07 -8.94
CA GLY A 125 7.94 -5.30 -9.96
C GLY A 125 7.62 -6.55 -10.79
N THR A 126 8.50 -6.91 -11.71
CA THR A 126 8.40 -8.19 -12.42
C THR A 126 8.81 -9.31 -11.47
N ASP A 127 7.85 -10.19 -11.09
CA ASP A 127 8.03 -11.26 -10.10
C ASP A 127 8.58 -10.79 -8.75
N LYS A 128 8.36 -9.51 -8.43
CA LYS A 128 8.80 -8.87 -7.18
C LYS A 128 7.67 -8.04 -6.58
N LEU A 129 7.72 -7.92 -5.27
CA LEU A 129 6.90 -7.01 -4.49
C LEU A 129 7.84 -6.27 -3.52
N ASP A 130 8.16 -5.02 -3.83
CA ASP A 130 8.96 -4.21 -2.93
C ASP A 130 8.04 -3.63 -1.85
N ALA A 131 8.13 -4.13 -0.63
CA ALA A 131 7.48 -3.52 0.52
C ALA A 131 8.47 -2.65 1.28
N ARG A 132 7.97 -1.55 1.84
CA ARG A 132 8.75 -0.65 2.69
C ARG A 132 7.88 -0.10 3.80
N ILE A 133 8.41 -0.13 5.01
CA ILE A 133 7.86 0.61 6.13
C ILE A 133 8.79 1.77 6.46
N GLU A 134 8.23 2.96 6.74
CA GLU A 134 9.03 4.13 7.04
C GLU A 134 8.33 5.12 7.96
N GLY A 135 9.13 6.02 8.53
CA GLY A 135 8.65 7.05 9.43
C GLY A 135 9.77 7.68 10.23
N THR A 136 9.41 8.25 11.38
CA THR A 136 10.33 8.82 12.36
C THR A 136 10.36 7.91 13.60
N LEU A 137 11.54 7.51 14.02
CA LEU A 137 11.78 6.78 15.27
C LEU A 137 12.86 7.54 16.06
N ASP A 138 12.57 7.90 17.30
CA ASP A 138 13.47 8.70 18.16
C ASP A 138 13.94 10.01 17.50
N GLY A 139 13.03 10.70 16.80
CA GLY A 139 13.30 11.96 16.12
C GLY A 139 14.12 11.83 14.83
N LYS A 140 14.43 10.61 14.37
CA LYS A 140 15.21 10.37 13.15
C LYS A 140 14.38 9.65 12.10
N ALA A 141 14.54 10.06 10.84
CA ALA A 141 13.93 9.34 9.71
C ALA A 141 14.50 7.92 9.63
N ARG A 142 13.62 6.94 9.50
CA ARG A 142 13.94 5.53 9.39
C ARG A 142 13.09 4.86 8.32
N GLY A 143 13.66 3.86 7.63
CA GLY A 143 12.93 3.00 6.70
C GLY A 143 13.53 1.60 6.71
N ILE A 144 12.67 0.61 6.48
CA ILE A 144 13.04 -0.79 6.35
C ILE A 144 12.45 -1.29 5.03
N ASP A 145 13.31 -1.84 4.18
CA ASP A 145 12.92 -2.40 2.88
C ASP A 145 12.82 -3.92 2.96
N TYR A 146 11.78 -4.46 2.32
CA TYR A 146 11.54 -5.88 2.13
C TYR A 146 11.42 -6.15 0.63
N PRO A 147 12.53 -6.41 -0.08
CA PRO A 147 12.52 -6.73 -1.50
C PRO A 147 12.08 -8.18 -1.72
N TYR A 148 10.79 -8.42 -1.63
CA TYR A 148 10.21 -9.75 -1.78
C TYR A 148 10.36 -10.28 -3.19
N VAL A 149 10.62 -11.57 -3.31
CA VAL A 149 10.51 -12.36 -4.54
C VAL A 149 9.30 -13.29 -4.45
N ARG A 150 8.66 -13.56 -5.58
CA ARG A 150 7.53 -14.49 -5.65
C ARG A 150 8.01 -15.91 -5.41
N VAL A 151 7.27 -16.65 -4.60
CA VAL A 151 7.50 -18.08 -4.34
C VAL A 151 6.22 -18.88 -4.53
N SER A 152 6.34 -20.24 -4.61
CA SER A 152 5.17 -21.11 -4.57
C SER A 152 4.45 -20.97 -3.23
N CYS A 153 3.12 -20.95 -3.25
CA CYS A 153 2.30 -20.98 -2.02
C CYS A 153 2.16 -22.40 -1.42
N THR A 154 2.60 -23.40 -2.15
CA THR A 154 2.67 -24.79 -1.67
C THR A 154 4.12 -25.16 -1.37
N PRO A 155 4.36 -25.96 -0.33
CA PRO A 155 5.69 -26.47 -0.01
C PRO A 155 6.30 -27.26 -1.15
#